data_46e89f2da9395bf8aff0dbfaa67b4ce5
#
_entry.id   46e89f2da9395bf8aff0dbfaa67b4ce5
#
_cell.length_a   1.000
_cell.length_b   1.000
_cell.length_c   1.000
_cell.angle_alpha   90.00
_cell.angle_beta   90.00
_cell.angle_gamma   90.00
#
_symmetry.space_group_name_H-M   'P 1'
#
loop_
_entity.id
_entity.type
_entity.pdbx_description
1 polymer ?
#
loop_
_entity_poly.entity_id
_entity_poly.type
_entity_poly.pdbx_seq_one_letter_code
_entity_poly.pdbx_strand_id
1 'polypeptide(L)'
;MRNVFLIASLWAAAAAHASTDLAAVADIAKANGCYSCHAAAEKIVGPSFAAVAEKYAGDKDAVATLVQSIQMGSKGKWGRAAMPAHSSLSAQDLKLMARWVLVTKP
;
A
#
# COMPACT_ATOMS: atom_id res chain seq x y z
N MET A 1 -43.06 -36.60 -17.38
CA MET A 1 -42.03 -36.41 -16.34
C MET A 1 -40.92 -35.52 -16.89
N ARG A 2 -40.91 -34.28 -16.44
CA ARG A 2 -39.92 -33.27 -16.91
C ARG A 2 -39.05 -32.91 -15.75
N ASN A 3 -37.78 -33.33 -15.82
CA ASN A 3 -36.77 -32.95 -14.86
C ASN A 3 -36.30 -31.53 -15.19
N VAL A 4 -36.60 -30.59 -14.29
CA VAL A 4 -36.05 -29.23 -14.33
C VAL A 4 -34.76 -29.23 -13.51
N PHE A 5 -33.64 -29.17 -14.17
CA PHE A 5 -32.35 -28.94 -13.51
C PHE A 5 -32.24 -27.44 -13.17
N LEU A 6 -32.31 -27.14 -11.89
CA LEU A 6 -31.96 -25.83 -11.36
C LEU A 6 -30.43 -25.70 -11.31
N ILE A 7 -29.89 -24.92 -12.22
CA ILE A 7 -28.48 -24.49 -12.17
C ILE A 7 -28.43 -23.30 -11.22
N ALA A 8 -28.00 -23.55 -10.00
CA ALA A 8 -27.70 -22.49 -9.05
C ALA A 8 -26.35 -21.86 -9.43
N SER A 9 -26.39 -20.62 -9.87
CA SER A 9 -25.20 -19.82 -10.20
C SER A 9 -24.47 -19.41 -8.91
N LEU A 10 -23.30 -20.00 -8.67
CA LEU A 10 -22.35 -19.56 -7.64
C LEU A 10 -21.52 -18.37 -8.16
N TRP A 11 -22.03 -17.16 -7.96
CA TRP A 11 -21.27 -15.94 -8.22
C TRP A 11 -21.34 -15.03 -7.00
N ALA A 12 -20.47 -15.22 -6.02
CA ALA A 12 -20.28 -14.24 -4.93
C ALA A 12 -19.06 -14.56 -4.07
N ALA A 13 -17.83 -14.49 -4.60
CA ALA A 13 -16.65 -14.63 -3.74
C ALA A 13 -15.49 -13.68 -4.04
N ALA A 14 -15.60 -12.77 -5.03
CA ALA A 14 -14.45 -11.94 -5.44
C ALA A 14 -14.30 -10.60 -4.69
N ALA A 15 -15.34 -10.09 -3.99
CA ALA A 15 -15.33 -8.77 -3.38
C ALA A 15 -14.76 -8.72 -1.94
N ALA A 16 -14.67 -9.87 -1.25
CA ALA A 16 -14.28 -9.93 0.16
C ALA A 16 -12.74 -9.88 0.39
N HIS A 17 -11.92 -10.21 -0.60
CA HIS A 17 -10.46 -10.31 -0.45
C HIS A 17 -9.74 -8.97 -0.47
N ALA A 18 -10.21 -7.98 -1.25
CA ALA A 18 -9.52 -6.69 -1.40
C ALA A 18 -9.53 -5.84 -0.13
N SER A 19 -10.63 -5.81 0.64
CA SER A 19 -10.72 -5.04 1.89
C SER A 19 -9.92 -5.68 3.03
N THR A 20 -9.79 -7.01 3.04
CA THR A 20 -8.98 -7.75 4.02
C THR A 20 -7.50 -7.48 3.81
N ASP A 21 -7.04 -7.41 2.55
CA ASP A 21 -5.64 -7.12 2.22
C ASP A 21 -5.23 -5.70 2.62
N LEU A 22 -6.09 -4.69 2.44
CA LEU A 22 -5.81 -3.32 2.85
C LEU A 22 -5.66 -3.17 4.36
N ALA A 23 -6.52 -3.84 5.15
CA ALA A 23 -6.39 -3.83 6.61
C ALA A 23 -5.09 -4.51 7.07
N ALA A 24 -4.74 -5.63 6.45
CA ALA A 24 -3.49 -6.34 6.73
C ALA A 24 -2.26 -5.48 6.40
N VAL A 25 -2.29 -4.67 5.35
CA VAL A 25 -1.18 -3.77 4.99
C VAL A 25 -0.99 -2.69 6.05
N ALA A 26 -2.06 -2.11 6.57
CA ALA A 26 -1.95 -1.14 7.66
C ALA A 26 -1.27 -1.74 8.90
N ASP A 27 -1.54 -3.00 9.22
CA ASP A 27 -0.89 -3.72 10.32
C ASP A 27 0.60 -3.96 10.02
N ILE A 28 0.97 -4.27 8.80
CA ILE A 28 2.37 -4.39 8.36
C ILE A 28 3.09 -3.05 8.53
N ALA A 29 2.47 -1.96 8.12
CA ALA A 29 3.02 -0.61 8.28
C ALA A 29 3.26 -0.28 9.76
N LYS A 30 2.30 -0.57 10.62
CA LYS A 30 2.41 -0.36 12.06
C LYS A 30 3.53 -1.18 12.68
N ALA A 31 3.62 -2.46 12.34
CA ALA A 31 4.65 -3.36 12.84
C ALA A 31 6.07 -2.97 12.42
N ASN A 32 6.22 -2.28 11.30
CA ASN A 32 7.51 -1.84 10.76
C ASN A 32 7.85 -0.37 11.07
N GLY A 33 7.10 0.28 11.95
CA GLY A 33 7.41 1.62 12.44
C GLY A 33 7.14 2.75 11.45
N CYS A 34 6.38 2.51 10.39
CA CYS A 34 6.08 3.52 9.38
C CYS A 34 5.41 4.76 9.99
N TYR A 35 4.52 4.55 10.95
CA TYR A 35 3.80 5.63 11.62
C TYR A 35 4.66 6.46 12.60
N SER A 36 5.89 6.08 12.84
CA SER A 36 6.84 6.94 13.58
C SER A 36 7.24 8.18 12.80
N CYS A 37 7.20 8.11 11.46
CA CYS A 37 7.62 9.19 10.57
C CYS A 37 6.55 9.63 9.58
N HIS A 38 5.52 8.82 9.37
CA HIS A 38 4.44 9.08 8.41
C HIS A 38 3.08 9.04 9.09
N ALA A 39 2.14 9.82 8.55
CA ALA A 39 0.74 9.73 8.87
C ALA A 39 -0.07 9.71 7.56
N ALA A 40 -1.36 9.37 7.64
CA ALA A 40 -2.20 9.30 6.45
C ALA A 40 -2.32 10.66 5.74
N ALA A 41 -2.60 11.74 6.49
CA ALA A 41 -2.90 13.05 5.94
C ALA A 41 -1.98 14.18 6.42
N GLU A 42 -1.13 13.92 7.42
CA GLU A 42 -0.27 14.94 8.03
C GLU A 42 1.20 14.63 7.85
N LYS A 43 1.98 15.68 7.59
CA LYS A 43 3.44 15.58 7.62
C LYS A 43 3.92 15.50 9.08
N ILE A 44 4.75 14.49 9.37
CA ILE A 44 5.47 14.38 10.65
C ILE A 44 6.96 14.61 10.39
N VAL A 45 7.75 13.56 10.30
CA VAL A 45 9.15 13.60 9.86
C VAL A 45 9.20 13.43 8.34
N GLY A 46 8.51 12.42 7.83
CA GLY A 46 8.33 12.17 6.41
C GLY A 46 7.04 12.77 5.87
N PRO A 47 6.83 12.69 4.56
CA PRO A 47 5.59 13.15 3.94
C PRO A 47 4.40 12.31 4.40
N SER A 48 3.20 12.90 4.37
CA SER A 48 1.98 12.12 4.54
C SER A 48 1.85 11.09 3.42
N PHE A 49 1.18 9.98 3.68
CA PHE A 49 0.92 8.99 2.63
C PHE A 49 0.05 9.58 1.50
N ALA A 50 -0.89 10.44 1.84
CA ALA A 50 -1.70 11.15 0.85
C ALA A 50 -0.86 12.06 -0.06
N ALA A 51 0.14 12.75 0.48
CA ALA A 51 1.06 13.57 -0.32
C ALA A 51 1.91 12.73 -1.26
N VAL A 52 2.34 11.55 -0.82
CA VAL A 52 3.06 10.60 -1.68
C VAL A 52 2.15 10.11 -2.82
N ALA A 53 0.92 9.72 -2.49
CA ALA A 53 -0.06 9.31 -3.49
C ALA A 53 -0.32 10.41 -4.54
N GLU A 54 -0.43 11.64 -4.10
CA GLU A 54 -0.62 12.80 -5.00
C GLU A 54 0.59 13.02 -5.91
N LYS A 55 1.80 12.98 -5.36
CA LYS A 55 3.03 13.16 -6.14
C LYS A 55 3.18 12.14 -7.25
N TYR A 56 2.83 10.90 -6.99
CA TYR A 56 2.98 9.79 -7.94
C TYR A 56 1.71 9.46 -8.72
N ALA A 57 0.66 10.27 -8.60
CA ALA A 57 -0.59 10.05 -9.34
C ALA A 57 -0.33 10.04 -10.85
N GLY A 58 -0.81 8.99 -11.52
CA GLY A 58 -0.63 8.82 -12.97
C GLY A 58 0.76 8.35 -13.40
N ASP A 59 1.70 8.18 -12.48
CA ASP A 59 3.02 7.63 -12.80
C ASP A 59 2.94 6.11 -12.89
N LYS A 60 3.20 5.57 -14.08
CA LYS A 60 3.19 4.13 -14.35
C LYS A 60 4.25 3.35 -13.57
N ASP A 61 5.32 4.01 -13.15
CA ASP A 61 6.43 3.41 -12.42
C ASP A 61 6.34 3.64 -10.90
N ALA A 62 5.23 4.21 -10.43
CA ALA A 62 5.06 4.60 -9.03
C ALA A 62 5.28 3.43 -8.05
N VAL A 63 4.70 2.26 -8.32
CA VAL A 63 4.87 1.09 -7.45
C VAL A 63 6.35 0.70 -7.35
N ALA A 64 7.04 0.57 -8.46
CA ALA A 64 8.47 0.20 -8.49
C ALA A 64 9.33 1.23 -7.76
N THR A 65 9.06 2.51 -7.96
CA THR A 65 9.78 3.62 -7.29
C THR A 65 9.57 3.58 -5.78
N LEU A 66 8.33 3.37 -5.31
CA LEU A 66 8.05 3.28 -3.88
C LEU A 66 8.60 2.02 -3.25
N VAL A 67 8.54 0.88 -3.93
CA VAL A 67 9.18 -0.37 -3.47
C VAL A 67 10.67 -0.12 -3.22
N GLN A 68 11.36 0.50 -4.15
CA GLN A 68 12.78 0.82 -4.01
C GLN A 68 13.03 1.76 -2.83
N SER A 69 12.23 2.80 -2.66
CA SER A 69 12.36 3.76 -1.56
C SER A 69 12.15 3.11 -0.19
N ILE A 70 11.22 2.18 -0.08
CA ILE A 70 10.97 1.44 1.16
C ILE A 70 12.09 0.45 1.44
N GLN A 71 12.46 -0.34 0.46
CA GLN A 71 13.47 -1.39 0.61
C GLN A 71 14.86 -0.84 0.89
N MET A 72 15.27 0.15 0.13
CA MET A 72 16.63 0.72 0.16
C MET A 72 16.75 1.98 1.01
N GLY A 73 15.63 2.55 1.42
CA GLY A 73 15.60 3.89 1.99
C GLY A 73 15.66 4.97 0.92
N SER A 74 15.47 6.21 1.33
CA SER A 74 15.59 7.34 0.41
C SER A 74 16.16 8.58 1.12
N LYS A 75 16.77 9.46 0.34
CA LYS A 75 17.37 10.68 0.84
C LYS A 75 17.17 11.80 -0.18
N GLY A 76 16.80 12.98 0.29
CA GLY A 76 16.67 14.16 -0.54
C GLY A 76 15.41 14.26 -1.40
N LYS A 77 14.51 13.28 -1.35
CA LYS A 77 13.26 13.30 -2.15
C LYS A 77 12.19 14.23 -1.56
N TRP A 78 12.14 14.33 -0.24
CA TRP A 78 11.12 15.06 0.50
C TRP A 78 11.71 16.02 1.54
N GLY A 79 12.92 16.47 1.30
CA GLY A 79 13.64 17.35 2.20
C GLY A 79 14.89 16.70 2.78
N ARG A 80 15.31 17.14 3.96
CA ARG A 80 16.60 16.74 4.54
C ARG A 80 16.55 15.41 5.28
N ALA A 81 15.39 15.02 5.81
CA ALA A 81 15.27 13.79 6.56
C ALA A 81 15.42 12.59 5.62
N ALA A 82 16.25 11.64 6.02
CA ALA A 82 16.39 10.38 5.30
C ALA A 82 15.37 9.36 5.80
N MET A 83 14.79 8.62 4.88
CA MET A 83 13.97 7.45 5.20
C MET A 83 14.89 6.25 5.37
N PRO A 84 14.86 5.53 6.50
CA PRO A 84 15.64 4.31 6.68
C PRO A 84 15.22 3.21 5.74
N ALA A 85 16.14 2.30 5.43
CA ALA A 85 15.84 1.11 4.65
C ALA A 85 15.04 0.08 5.46
N HIS A 86 14.09 -0.60 4.82
CA HIS A 86 13.31 -1.71 5.36
C HIS A 86 13.63 -2.99 4.59
N SER A 87 14.89 -3.44 4.69
CA SER A 87 15.42 -4.55 3.90
C SER A 87 14.86 -5.92 4.31
N SER A 88 14.21 -6.02 5.46
CA SER A 88 13.61 -7.26 5.97
C SER A 88 12.21 -7.56 5.43
N LEU A 89 11.56 -6.59 4.77
CA LEU A 89 10.25 -6.81 4.16
C LEU A 89 10.36 -7.70 2.92
N SER A 90 9.41 -8.62 2.77
CA SER A 90 9.32 -9.46 1.57
C SER A 90 8.99 -8.63 0.33
N ALA A 91 9.33 -9.15 -0.85
CA ALA A 91 8.97 -8.50 -2.11
C ALA A 91 7.46 -8.30 -2.26
N GLN A 92 6.65 -9.24 -1.77
CA GLN A 92 5.20 -9.14 -1.78
C GLN A 92 4.71 -8.01 -0.85
N ASP A 93 5.22 -7.94 0.37
CA ASP A 93 4.84 -6.92 1.34
C ASP A 93 5.26 -5.53 0.86
N LEU A 94 6.42 -5.39 0.25
CA LEU A 94 6.87 -4.13 -0.36
C LEU A 94 5.89 -3.63 -1.43
N LYS A 95 5.41 -4.52 -2.31
CA LYS A 95 4.43 -4.17 -3.34
C LYS A 95 3.08 -3.80 -2.75
N LEU A 96 2.63 -4.54 -1.74
CA LEU A 96 1.38 -4.23 -1.03
C LEU A 96 1.47 -2.87 -0.35
N MET A 97 2.58 -2.58 0.33
CA MET A 97 2.83 -1.29 0.97
C MET A 97 2.80 -0.14 -0.04
N ALA A 98 3.51 -0.28 -1.16
CA ALA A 98 3.54 0.73 -2.20
C ALA A 98 2.14 1.02 -2.78
N ARG A 99 1.37 -0.01 -3.07
CA ARG A 99 0.00 0.13 -3.57
C ARG A 99 -0.93 0.76 -2.55
N TRP A 100 -0.80 0.38 -1.30
CA TRP A 100 -1.60 0.93 -0.20
C TRP A 100 -1.34 2.43 -0.02
N VAL A 101 -0.09 2.86 -0.04
CA VAL A 101 0.26 4.29 0.01
C VAL A 101 -0.35 5.03 -1.17
N LEU A 102 -0.26 4.49 -2.38
CA LEU A 102 -0.75 5.15 -3.60
C LEU A 102 -2.27 5.34 -3.64
N VAL A 103 -3.04 4.58 -2.87
CA VAL A 103 -4.50 4.74 -2.79
C VAL A 103 -4.95 5.50 -1.54
N THR A 104 -4.02 5.97 -0.73
CA THR A 104 -4.34 6.77 0.46
C THR A 104 -4.87 8.14 0.05
N LYS A 105 -6.00 8.51 0.62
CA LYS A 105 -6.62 9.82 0.43
C LYS A 105 -6.48 10.66 1.70
N PRO A 106 -6.44 12.00 1.55
CA PRO A 106 -6.40 12.90 2.70
C PRO A 106 -7.64 12.78 3.58
#